data_daed29bce53c6064ac654075f624de68
#
_entry.id   daed29bce53c6064ac654075f624de68
#
_cell.length_a   1.000
_cell.length_b   1.000
_cell.length_c   1.000
_cell.angle_alpha   90.00
_cell.angle_beta   90.00
_cell.angle_gamma   90.00
#
_symmetry.space_group_name_H-M   'P 1'
#
loop_
_entity.id
_entity.type
_entity.pdbx_description
1 polymer ?
#
loop_
_entity_poly.entity_id
_entity_poly.type
_entity_poly.pdbx_seq_one_letter_code
_entity_poly.pdbx_strand_id
1 'polypeptide(L)'
;KKYMNMTCMHYIWKRRLIKASGDIVNGVRIIDAAFQYGWQSHSAFTKSFKREFGFSPSLLRTMRMELDCLGGSCMNSIFMKKTNIGATKEQLFEMLKVSLQDNGVDIKEQQLNRVYQLACRAYSGLKRYSGEEYVTHALNVSIILSEMGAEAKVILAGMLCDFEAKGCINSDECRKNLPSEVF
;
A
#
# COMPACT_ATOMS: atom_id res chain seq x y z
N LYS A 1 18.71 -9.14 -6.96
CA LYS A 1 18.99 -9.63 -5.58
C LYS A 1 19.27 -8.54 -4.54
N LYS A 2 19.61 -7.30 -4.95
CA LYS A 2 20.11 -6.24 -4.03
C LYS A 2 19.05 -5.45 -3.24
N TYR A 3 17.76 -5.50 -3.61
CA TYR A 3 16.75 -4.55 -3.07
C TYR A 3 15.73 -5.11 -2.10
N MET A 4 15.66 -6.42 -1.84
CA MET A 4 14.58 -7.00 -1.03
C MET A 4 15.04 -7.97 0.08
N ASN A 5 16.32 -8.21 0.25
CA ASN A 5 16.88 -9.19 1.23
C ASN A 5 16.15 -10.55 1.26
N MET A 6 15.41 -10.89 0.21
CA MET A 6 14.66 -12.14 0.09
C MET A 6 14.70 -12.68 -1.34
N THR A 7 14.50 -13.99 -1.51
CA THR A 7 14.41 -14.63 -2.83
C THR A 7 13.08 -14.31 -3.50
N CYS A 8 13.03 -14.35 -4.86
CA CYS A 8 11.77 -14.19 -5.62
C CYS A 8 10.68 -15.13 -5.14
N MET A 9 11.02 -16.38 -4.84
CA MET A 9 10.07 -17.37 -4.33
C MET A 9 9.51 -16.99 -2.97
N HIS A 10 10.36 -16.48 -2.08
CA HIS A 10 9.93 -16.00 -0.77
C HIS A 10 8.97 -14.80 -0.90
N TYR A 11 9.27 -13.88 -1.80
CA TYR A 11 8.40 -12.75 -2.11
C TYR A 11 7.02 -13.19 -2.63
N ILE A 12 6.99 -14.12 -3.60
CA ILE A 12 5.74 -14.68 -4.14
C ILE A 12 4.92 -15.34 -3.02
N TRP A 13 5.59 -16.14 -2.18
CA TRP A 13 4.97 -16.80 -1.03
C TRP A 13 4.36 -15.81 -0.04
N LYS A 14 5.11 -14.77 0.32
CA LYS A 14 4.63 -13.71 1.19
C LYS A 14 3.43 -12.98 0.60
N ARG A 15 3.45 -12.65 -0.68
CA ARG A 15 2.33 -12.02 -1.39
C ARG A 15 1.06 -12.90 -1.39
N ARG A 16 1.22 -14.21 -1.57
CA ARG A 16 0.10 -15.17 -1.48
C ARG A 16 -0.51 -15.19 -0.07
N LEU A 17 0.32 -15.21 0.97
CA LEU A 17 -0.14 -15.15 2.36
C LEU A 17 -0.89 -13.86 2.68
N ILE A 18 -0.36 -12.71 2.24
CA ILE A 18 -1.03 -11.41 2.41
C ILE A 18 -2.39 -11.39 1.73
N LYS A 19 -2.52 -11.91 0.50
CA LYS A 19 -3.81 -11.99 -0.18
C LYS A 19 -4.77 -12.93 0.54
N ALA A 20 -4.31 -14.11 0.94
CA ALA A 20 -5.10 -15.06 1.70
C ALA A 20 -5.60 -14.49 3.04
N SER A 21 -4.75 -13.70 3.74
CA SER A 21 -5.17 -13.03 4.97
C SER A 21 -6.32 -12.07 4.74
N GLY A 22 -6.32 -11.37 3.60
CA GLY A 22 -7.42 -10.51 3.19
C GLY A 22 -8.73 -11.21 2.98
N ASP A 23 -8.70 -12.29 2.26
CA ASP A 23 -9.89 -13.07 2.00
C ASP A 23 -10.45 -13.66 3.31
N ILE A 24 -9.57 -14.09 4.24
CA ILE A 24 -9.97 -14.59 5.56
C ILE A 24 -10.64 -13.49 6.39
N VAL A 25 -10.09 -12.28 6.38
CA VAL A 25 -10.70 -11.11 7.02
C VAL A 25 -12.06 -10.79 6.40
N ASN A 26 -12.21 -10.94 5.09
CA ASN A 26 -13.48 -10.75 4.37
C ASN A 26 -14.48 -11.90 4.53
N GLY A 27 -14.19 -12.91 5.38
CA GLY A 27 -15.10 -13.98 5.74
C GLY A 27 -14.93 -15.28 4.94
N VAL A 28 -13.96 -15.35 4.04
CA VAL A 28 -13.63 -16.61 3.34
C VAL A 28 -13.11 -17.63 4.36
N ARG A 29 -13.55 -18.88 4.24
CA ARG A 29 -13.06 -19.93 5.15
C ARG A 29 -11.55 -20.14 4.96
N ILE A 30 -10.84 -20.35 6.06
CA ILE A 30 -9.37 -20.49 6.06
C ILE A 30 -8.92 -21.60 5.10
N ILE A 31 -9.66 -22.69 5.03
CA ILE A 31 -9.34 -23.82 4.14
C ILE A 31 -9.49 -23.43 2.66
N ASP A 32 -10.54 -22.67 2.33
CA ASP A 32 -10.79 -22.23 0.95
C ASP A 32 -9.71 -21.23 0.51
N ALA A 33 -9.37 -20.27 1.35
CA ALA A 33 -8.27 -19.35 1.11
C ALA A 33 -6.93 -20.09 0.94
N ALA A 34 -6.67 -21.12 1.76
CA ALA A 34 -5.47 -21.93 1.64
C ALA A 34 -5.36 -22.58 0.24
N PHE A 35 -6.41 -23.25 -0.21
CA PHE A 35 -6.43 -23.91 -1.52
C PHE A 35 -6.39 -22.90 -2.68
N GLN A 36 -7.13 -21.81 -2.60
CA GLN A 36 -7.15 -20.75 -3.61
C GLN A 36 -5.76 -20.16 -3.88
N TYR A 37 -4.93 -20.02 -2.85
CA TYR A 37 -3.59 -19.48 -2.96
C TYR A 37 -2.49 -20.54 -3.08
N GLY A 38 -2.87 -21.83 -3.32
CA GLY A 38 -1.97 -22.90 -3.73
C GLY A 38 -1.32 -23.69 -2.59
N TRP A 39 -1.90 -23.68 -1.38
CA TRP A 39 -1.54 -24.62 -0.33
C TRP A 39 -2.31 -25.92 -0.49
N GLN A 40 -1.62 -27.05 -0.33
CA GLN A 40 -2.22 -28.38 -0.49
C GLN A 40 -2.97 -28.86 0.76
N SER A 41 -2.82 -28.17 1.90
CA SER A 41 -3.52 -28.50 3.13
C SER A 41 -3.66 -27.32 4.06
N HIS A 42 -4.72 -27.31 4.88
CA HIS A 42 -4.94 -26.34 5.96
C HIS A 42 -3.75 -26.28 6.93
N SER A 43 -3.15 -27.44 7.26
CA SER A 43 -2.01 -27.51 8.18
C SER A 43 -0.77 -26.83 7.61
N ALA A 44 -0.45 -27.06 6.32
CA ALA A 44 0.67 -26.43 5.65
C ALA A 44 0.49 -24.90 5.54
N PHE A 45 -0.72 -24.45 5.23
CA PHE A 45 -1.09 -23.03 5.23
C PHE A 45 -0.90 -22.41 6.62
N THR A 46 -1.50 -23.01 7.65
CA THR A 46 -1.43 -22.50 9.03
C THR A 46 0.01 -22.39 9.54
N LYS A 47 0.86 -23.38 9.26
CA LYS A 47 2.29 -23.33 9.61
C LYS A 47 3.02 -22.20 8.90
N SER A 48 2.77 -22.01 7.60
CA SER A 48 3.37 -20.96 6.80
C SER A 48 2.92 -19.58 7.25
N PHE A 49 1.63 -19.43 7.53
CA PHE A 49 1.02 -18.21 8.02
C PHE A 49 1.59 -17.81 9.39
N LYS A 50 1.64 -18.76 10.33
CA LYS A 50 2.20 -18.52 11.67
C LYS A 50 3.70 -18.16 11.62
N ARG A 51 4.46 -18.78 10.72
CA ARG A 51 5.87 -18.45 10.52
C ARG A 51 6.08 -17.03 10.00
N GLU A 52 5.21 -16.56 9.09
CA GLU A 52 5.34 -15.23 8.47
C GLU A 52 4.79 -14.11 9.35
N PHE A 53 3.65 -14.34 10.01
CA PHE A 53 2.94 -13.30 10.77
C PHE A 53 3.03 -13.43 12.29
N GLY A 54 3.58 -14.53 12.80
CA GLY A 54 3.72 -14.78 14.24
C GLY A 54 2.45 -15.29 14.95
N PHE A 55 1.30 -15.31 14.28
CA PHE A 55 0.01 -15.78 14.83
C PHE A 55 -0.75 -16.67 13.85
N SER A 56 -1.81 -17.33 14.33
CA SER A 56 -2.61 -18.26 13.50
C SER A 56 -3.65 -17.52 12.64
N PRO A 57 -4.04 -18.08 11.46
CA PRO A 57 -5.11 -17.49 10.65
C PRO A 57 -6.46 -17.39 11.39
N SER A 58 -6.72 -18.29 12.35
CA SER A 58 -7.94 -18.25 13.16
C SER A 58 -7.99 -17.03 14.09
N LEU A 59 -6.86 -16.61 14.62
CA LEU A 59 -6.79 -15.40 15.46
C LEU A 59 -7.15 -14.14 14.66
N LEU A 60 -6.75 -14.06 13.40
CA LEU A 60 -7.12 -12.97 12.52
C LEU A 60 -8.64 -12.84 12.36
N ARG A 61 -9.33 -13.98 12.28
CA ARG A 61 -10.80 -14.03 12.19
C ARG A 61 -11.48 -13.60 13.50
N THR A 62 -10.93 -14.01 14.63
CA THR A 62 -11.45 -13.64 15.96
C THR A 62 -11.30 -12.14 16.22
N MET A 63 -10.16 -11.56 15.88
CA MET A 63 -9.91 -10.13 16.00
C MET A 63 -10.93 -9.30 15.21
N ARG A 64 -11.34 -9.74 14.03
CA ARG A 64 -12.40 -9.08 13.27
C ARG A 64 -13.74 -9.10 13.99
N MET A 65 -14.12 -10.24 14.54
CA MET A 65 -15.41 -10.35 15.25
C MET A 65 -15.48 -9.42 16.46
N GLU A 66 -14.39 -9.27 17.21
CA GLU A 66 -14.32 -8.34 18.34
C GLU A 66 -14.41 -6.88 17.89
N LEU A 67 -13.85 -6.53 16.76
CA LEU A 67 -13.89 -5.19 16.18
C LEU A 67 -15.26 -4.83 15.61
N ASP A 68 -15.94 -5.77 14.97
CA ASP A 68 -17.32 -5.60 14.51
C ASP A 68 -18.27 -5.36 15.70
N CYS A 69 -18.03 -6.02 16.85
CA CYS A 69 -18.77 -5.83 18.10
C CYS A 69 -18.53 -4.47 18.77
N LEU A 70 -17.35 -3.86 18.55
CA LEU A 70 -16.98 -2.56 19.12
C LEU A 70 -17.39 -1.38 18.21
N GLY A 71 -18.15 -1.61 17.14
CA GLY A 71 -18.58 -0.57 16.19
C GLY A 71 -17.43 -0.05 15.32
N GLY A 72 -16.37 -0.83 15.20
CA GLY A 72 -15.11 -0.43 14.60
C GLY A 72 -15.11 -0.47 13.07
N SER A 73 -15.59 0.58 12.43
CA SER A 73 -15.29 0.92 11.03
C SER A 73 -13.77 1.11 10.78
N CYS A 74 -12.96 1.17 11.82
CA CYS A 74 -11.59 1.67 11.77
C CYS A 74 -10.51 0.66 11.34
N MET A 75 -10.68 -0.65 11.56
CA MET A 75 -9.60 -1.62 11.29
C MET A 75 -9.67 -2.34 9.94
N ASN A 76 -10.81 -2.34 9.23
CA ASN A 76 -10.86 -2.76 7.83
C ASN A 76 -10.02 -1.84 6.92
N SER A 77 -9.73 -0.64 7.40
CA SER A 77 -8.94 0.39 6.73
C SER A 77 -7.43 0.11 6.76
N ILE A 78 -6.90 -0.41 7.86
CA ILE A 78 -5.45 -0.44 8.09
C ILE A 78 -4.75 -1.64 7.41
N PHE A 79 -5.41 -2.81 7.31
CA PHE A 79 -4.75 -4.02 6.81
C PHE A 79 -5.02 -4.36 5.35
N MET A 80 -6.07 -3.83 4.72
CA MET A 80 -6.59 -4.34 3.45
C MET A 80 -7.18 -3.27 2.54
N LYS A 81 -6.68 -2.05 2.53
CA LYS A 81 -7.09 -1.15 1.45
C LYS A 81 -6.62 -1.71 0.12
N LYS A 82 -7.59 -2.09 -0.69
CA LYS A 82 -7.39 -2.39 -2.09
C LYS A 82 -6.65 -1.20 -2.71
N THR A 83 -5.44 -1.45 -3.18
CA THR A 83 -4.87 -0.54 -4.18
C THR A 83 -5.95 -0.36 -5.23
N ASN A 84 -6.34 0.87 -5.53
CA ASN A 84 -7.39 1.16 -6.50
C ASN A 84 -6.87 0.80 -7.90
N ILE A 85 -6.96 -0.50 -8.20
CA ILE A 85 -6.51 -1.08 -9.46
C ILE A 85 -7.44 -0.57 -10.55
N GLY A 86 -6.89 0.05 -11.59
CA GLY A 86 -7.65 0.61 -12.71
C GLY A 86 -8.09 2.06 -12.55
N ALA A 87 -7.85 2.71 -11.41
CA ALA A 87 -8.09 4.14 -11.26
C ALA A 87 -7.03 4.96 -12.02
N THR A 88 -7.44 6.04 -12.66
CA THR A 88 -6.50 6.97 -13.31
C THR A 88 -5.73 7.78 -12.25
N LYS A 89 -4.61 8.38 -12.65
CA LYS A 89 -3.81 9.22 -11.76
C LYS A 89 -4.60 10.42 -11.23
N GLU A 90 -5.49 10.97 -12.03
CA GLU A 90 -6.37 12.07 -11.65
C GLU A 90 -7.36 11.63 -10.56
N GLN A 91 -8.00 10.48 -10.75
CA GLN A 91 -8.92 9.90 -9.77
C GLN A 91 -8.21 9.60 -8.45
N LEU A 92 -7.00 9.01 -8.50
CA LEU A 92 -6.21 8.74 -7.30
C LEU A 92 -5.76 10.01 -6.60
N PHE A 93 -5.46 11.08 -7.34
CA PHE A 93 -5.10 12.36 -6.73
C PHE A 93 -6.28 13.01 -6.01
N GLU A 94 -7.50 12.95 -6.57
CA GLU A 94 -8.72 13.41 -5.87
C GLU A 94 -9.01 12.54 -4.63
N MET A 95 -8.82 11.22 -4.72
CA MET A 95 -8.96 10.33 -3.56
C MET A 95 -7.94 10.66 -2.46
N LEU A 96 -6.71 11.03 -2.83
CA LEU A 96 -5.71 11.47 -1.87
C LEU A 96 -6.15 12.76 -1.15
N LYS A 97 -6.69 13.74 -1.86
CA LYS A 97 -7.22 14.98 -1.25
C LYS A 97 -8.31 14.69 -0.23
N VAL A 98 -9.28 13.83 -0.59
CA VAL A 98 -10.34 13.40 0.32
C VAL A 98 -9.73 12.70 1.55
N SER A 99 -8.81 11.77 1.33
CA SER A 99 -8.14 11.06 2.43
C SER A 99 -7.38 12.00 3.38
N LEU A 100 -6.73 13.03 2.87
CA LEU A 100 -6.05 14.04 3.69
C LEU A 100 -7.06 14.83 4.54
N GLN A 101 -8.19 15.23 3.98
CA GLN A 101 -9.25 15.93 4.71
C GLN A 101 -9.87 15.06 5.81
N ASP A 102 -10.20 13.80 5.48
CA ASP A 102 -10.81 12.85 6.41
C ASP A 102 -9.90 12.53 7.61
N ASN A 103 -8.60 12.52 7.38
CA ASN A 103 -7.60 12.21 8.41
C ASN A 103 -7.01 13.48 9.09
N GLY A 104 -7.51 14.67 8.74
CA GLY A 104 -7.08 15.94 9.36
C GLY A 104 -5.62 16.30 9.07
N VAL A 105 -5.06 15.84 7.95
CA VAL A 105 -3.68 16.15 7.57
C VAL A 105 -3.66 17.47 6.79
N ASP A 106 -3.06 18.48 7.37
CA ASP A 106 -2.93 19.81 6.75
C ASP A 106 -1.73 19.86 5.80
N ILE A 107 -2.00 19.90 4.51
CA ILE A 107 -1.00 20.14 3.45
C ILE A 107 -1.50 21.31 2.59
N LYS A 108 -0.66 22.32 2.41
CA LYS A 108 -1.00 23.43 1.51
C LYS A 108 -1.28 22.90 0.10
N GLU A 109 -2.42 23.27 -0.46
CA GLU A 109 -2.86 22.77 -1.77
C GLU A 109 -1.83 23.04 -2.87
N GLN A 110 -1.17 24.19 -2.83
CA GLN A 110 -0.10 24.53 -3.77
C GLN A 110 1.08 23.56 -3.68
N GLN A 111 1.43 23.12 -2.46
CA GLN A 111 2.51 22.17 -2.23
C GLN A 111 2.13 20.77 -2.71
N LEU A 112 0.92 20.32 -2.40
CA LEU A 112 0.39 19.05 -2.85
C LEU A 112 0.37 18.96 -4.39
N ASN A 113 -0.13 20.00 -5.05
CA ASN A 113 -0.17 20.09 -6.52
C ASN A 113 1.22 20.08 -7.14
N ARG A 114 2.19 20.78 -6.55
CA ARG A 114 3.58 20.79 -7.03
C ARG A 114 4.21 19.40 -6.98
N VAL A 115 4.06 18.68 -5.86
CA VAL A 115 4.61 17.34 -5.70
C VAL A 115 3.92 16.35 -6.64
N TYR A 116 2.60 16.46 -6.83
CA TYR A 116 1.85 15.66 -7.79
C TYR A 116 2.37 15.84 -9.23
N GLN A 117 2.55 17.10 -9.66
CA GLN A 117 3.09 17.38 -10.99
C GLN A 117 4.53 16.88 -11.16
N LEU A 118 5.35 17.01 -10.09
CA LEU A 118 6.69 16.47 -10.09
C LEU A 118 6.68 14.94 -10.23
N ALA A 119 5.81 14.24 -9.50
CA ALA A 119 5.64 12.80 -9.61
C ALA A 119 5.20 12.38 -11.02
N CYS A 120 4.22 13.09 -11.62
CA CYS A 120 3.79 12.83 -12.98
C CYS A 120 4.92 12.98 -14.01
N ARG A 121 5.78 13.98 -13.85
CA ARG A 121 6.96 14.17 -14.72
C ARG A 121 8.02 13.10 -14.47
N ALA A 122 8.33 12.84 -13.19
CA ALA A 122 9.35 11.87 -12.79
C ALA A 122 9.06 10.45 -13.30
N TYR A 123 7.79 10.06 -13.31
CA TYR A 123 7.38 8.73 -13.75
C TYR A 123 6.78 8.70 -15.16
N SER A 124 6.94 9.77 -15.93
CA SER A 124 6.41 9.85 -17.30
C SER A 124 6.93 8.70 -18.16
N GLY A 125 6.02 7.98 -18.83
CA GLY A 125 6.34 6.84 -19.69
C GLY A 125 6.70 5.55 -18.95
N LEU A 126 6.88 5.57 -17.64
CA LEU A 126 7.15 4.37 -16.85
C LEU A 126 5.87 3.60 -16.57
N LYS A 127 5.92 2.29 -16.79
CA LYS A 127 4.83 1.36 -16.49
C LYS A 127 5.27 0.29 -15.50
N ARG A 128 4.32 -0.18 -14.70
CA ARG A 128 4.49 -1.36 -13.85
C ARG A 128 4.36 -2.65 -14.69
N TYR A 129 4.73 -3.78 -14.09
CA TYR A 129 4.52 -5.11 -14.70
C TYR A 129 3.04 -5.38 -15.03
N SER A 130 2.10 -4.75 -14.32
CA SER A 130 0.66 -4.81 -14.54
C SER A 130 0.18 -3.99 -15.76
N GLY A 131 1.06 -3.18 -16.36
CA GLY A 131 0.73 -2.28 -17.47
C GLY A 131 0.26 -0.88 -17.04
N GLU A 132 0.01 -0.64 -15.76
CA GLU A 132 -0.41 0.64 -15.20
C GLU A 132 0.72 1.68 -15.22
N GLU A 133 0.37 2.98 -15.30
CA GLU A 133 1.35 4.06 -15.14
C GLU A 133 2.01 3.98 -13.75
N TYR A 134 3.32 4.20 -13.65
CA TYR A 134 4.04 4.08 -12.38
C TYR A 134 3.55 5.08 -11.32
N VAL A 135 3.12 6.26 -11.73
CA VAL A 135 2.58 7.30 -10.85
C VAL A 135 1.35 6.83 -10.05
N THR A 136 0.54 5.92 -10.61
CA THR A 136 -0.62 5.38 -9.90
C THR A 136 -0.21 4.57 -8.67
N HIS A 137 0.96 3.90 -8.72
CA HIS A 137 1.53 3.24 -7.55
C HIS A 137 1.94 4.24 -6.47
N ALA A 138 2.66 5.29 -6.84
CA ALA A 138 3.11 6.31 -5.91
C ALA A 138 1.93 7.03 -5.22
N LEU A 139 0.87 7.32 -5.95
CA LEU A 139 -0.36 7.89 -5.39
C LEU A 139 -1.07 6.93 -4.43
N ASN A 140 -1.17 5.64 -4.77
CA ASN A 140 -1.71 4.64 -3.86
C ASN A 140 -0.88 4.51 -2.57
N VAL A 141 0.45 4.62 -2.64
CA VAL A 141 1.32 4.65 -1.46
C VAL A 141 0.98 5.87 -0.58
N SER A 142 0.82 7.06 -1.18
CA SER A 142 0.47 8.27 -0.42
C SER A 142 -0.91 8.21 0.21
N ILE A 143 -1.90 7.62 -0.47
CA ILE A 143 -3.23 7.39 0.09
C ILE A 143 -3.13 6.47 1.31
N ILE A 144 -2.43 5.35 1.21
CA ILE A 144 -2.23 4.42 2.32
C ILE A 144 -1.53 5.12 3.50
N LEU A 145 -0.50 5.92 3.25
CA LEU A 145 0.20 6.67 4.29
C LEU A 145 -0.72 7.70 4.99
N SER A 146 -1.54 8.42 4.22
CA SER A 146 -2.56 9.33 4.78
C SER A 146 -3.52 8.60 5.71
N GLU A 147 -4.00 7.45 5.29
CA GLU A 147 -4.93 6.61 6.04
C GLU A 147 -4.30 5.98 7.29
N MET A 148 -2.99 5.80 7.29
CA MET A 148 -2.22 5.36 8.47
C MET A 148 -1.93 6.51 9.45
N GLY A 149 -2.36 7.74 9.15
CA GLY A 149 -2.09 8.92 9.97
C GLY A 149 -0.63 9.38 9.91
N ALA A 150 0.06 9.12 8.80
CA ALA A 150 1.43 9.58 8.63
C ALA A 150 1.49 11.12 8.53
N GLU A 151 2.62 11.69 8.91
CA GLU A 151 2.86 13.12 8.80
C GLU A 151 2.84 13.60 7.33
N ALA A 152 2.45 14.86 7.10
CA ALA A 152 2.37 15.48 5.79
C ALA A 152 3.63 15.27 4.93
N LYS A 153 4.82 15.41 5.51
CA LYS A 153 6.10 15.19 4.83
C LYS A 153 6.29 13.75 4.33
N VAL A 154 5.84 12.76 5.12
CA VAL A 154 5.94 11.32 4.77
C VAL A 154 4.98 10.99 3.63
N ILE A 155 3.78 11.58 3.64
CA ILE A 155 2.79 11.40 2.57
C ILE A 155 3.28 12.01 1.26
N LEU A 156 3.87 13.21 1.31
CA LEU A 156 4.47 13.86 0.15
C LEU A 156 5.66 13.07 -0.40
N ALA A 157 6.51 12.52 0.49
CA ALA A 157 7.61 11.63 0.09
C ALA A 157 7.09 10.34 -0.58
N GLY A 158 5.95 9.82 -0.12
CA GLY A 158 5.28 8.66 -0.71
C GLY A 158 4.94 8.83 -2.20
N MET A 159 4.57 10.05 -2.62
CA MET A 159 4.34 10.36 -4.04
C MET A 159 5.61 10.26 -4.91
N LEU A 160 6.79 10.27 -4.29
CA LEU A 160 8.09 10.18 -4.96
C LEU A 160 8.83 8.89 -4.57
N CYS A 161 8.11 7.87 -4.08
CA CYS A 161 8.70 6.59 -3.76
C CYS A 161 9.40 6.01 -5.00
N ASP A 162 10.63 5.49 -4.82
CA ASP A 162 11.46 4.92 -5.90
C ASP A 162 11.90 5.92 -7.00
N PHE A 163 11.73 7.25 -6.82
CA PHE A 163 12.07 8.20 -7.86
C PHE A 163 13.56 8.19 -8.22
N GLU A 164 14.46 8.01 -7.25
CA GLU A 164 15.90 7.90 -7.48
C GLU A 164 16.27 6.64 -8.30
N ALA A 165 15.53 5.55 -8.10
CA ALA A 165 15.80 4.29 -8.78
C ALA A 165 15.19 4.21 -10.18
N LYS A 166 14.12 4.97 -10.45
CA LYS A 166 13.32 4.83 -11.67
C LYS A 166 12.88 6.16 -12.28
N GLY A 167 12.99 7.26 -11.55
CA GLY A 167 12.58 8.57 -12.02
C GLY A 167 13.52 9.14 -13.07
N CYS A 168 12.97 9.87 -14.01
CA CYS A 168 13.71 10.55 -15.07
C CYS A 168 14.16 11.97 -14.69
N ILE A 169 13.98 12.37 -13.43
CA ILE A 169 14.29 13.73 -12.94
C ILE A 169 15.51 13.69 -12.03
N ASN A 170 16.34 14.71 -12.13
CA ASN A 170 17.53 14.89 -11.29
C ASN A 170 17.14 15.13 -9.82
N SER A 171 17.90 14.57 -8.88
CA SER A 171 17.74 14.74 -7.43
C SER A 171 17.71 16.22 -7.00
N ASP A 172 18.44 17.10 -7.68
CA ASP A 172 18.47 18.53 -7.38
C ASP A 172 17.14 19.24 -7.71
N GLU A 173 16.42 18.79 -8.72
CA GLU A 173 15.08 19.31 -9.04
C GLU A 173 14.05 18.89 -7.97
N CYS A 174 14.19 17.70 -7.45
CA CYS A 174 13.35 17.24 -6.34
C CYS A 174 13.60 18.02 -5.06
N ARG A 175 14.85 18.27 -4.70
CA ARG A 175 15.22 19.07 -3.52
C ARG A 175 14.68 20.50 -3.56
N LYS A 176 14.60 21.12 -4.73
CA LYS A 176 14.03 22.47 -4.89
C LYS A 176 12.51 22.53 -4.70
N ASN A 177 11.82 21.44 -4.91
CA ASN A 177 10.35 21.36 -4.92
C ASN A 177 9.75 20.71 -3.67
N LEU A 178 10.59 20.09 -2.83
CA LEU A 178 10.18 19.47 -1.57
C LEU A 178 10.68 20.29 -0.38
N PRO A 179 9.96 20.25 0.75
CA PRO A 179 10.49 20.77 2.00
C PRO A 179 11.83 20.11 2.32
N SER A 180 12.79 20.90 2.84
CA SER A 180 14.13 20.43 3.22
C SER A 180 14.12 19.25 4.22
N GLU A 181 12.99 19.02 4.86
CA GLU A 181 12.77 17.97 5.87
C GLU A 181 12.38 16.60 5.26
N VAL A 182 12.22 16.54 3.93
CA VAL A 182 11.81 15.30 3.22
C VAL A 182 13.02 14.54 2.65
N PHE A 183 14.22 15.14 2.69
CA PHE A 183 15.49 14.55 2.27
C PHE A 183 16.43 14.27 3.42
#